data_0af2883a5df4b6af8615af512444af09
#
_entry.id   0af2883a5df4b6af8615af512444af09
#
_cell.length_a   1.000
_cell.length_b   1.000
_cell.length_c   1.000
_cell.angle_alpha   90.00
_cell.angle_beta   90.00
_cell.angle_gamma   90.00
#
_symmetry.space_group_name_H-M   'P 1'
#
loop_
_entity.id
_entity.type
_entity.pdbx_description
1 polymer ?
#
loop_
_entity_poly.entity_id
_entity_poly.type
_entity_poly.pdbx_seq_one_letter_code
_entity_poly.pdbx_strand_id
1 'polypeptide(L)'
;MSVQLPMGISDRLVRHRLARCSATLRELREELRISGEQLAVIGDDAADAELRAIVSETPGAQAEHREQHGHVLALANHVQHLESRIADLEREQDKLLDRLNS
;
A
#
# COMPACT_ATOMS: atom_id res chain seq x y z
N MET A 1 -17.78 -39.51 19.91
CA MET A 1 -16.55 -39.60 19.15
C MET A 1 -16.40 -38.37 18.29
N SER A 2 -15.49 -37.51 18.63
CA SER A 2 -15.18 -36.37 17.80
C SER A 2 -14.38 -36.87 16.59
N VAL A 3 -14.95 -36.69 15.41
CA VAL A 3 -14.20 -36.95 14.18
C VAL A 3 -13.16 -35.86 14.07
N GLN A 4 -11.94 -36.19 14.45
CA GLN A 4 -10.84 -35.30 14.19
C GLN A 4 -10.43 -35.44 12.73
N LEU A 5 -10.57 -34.33 11.98
CA LEU A 5 -9.95 -34.23 10.68
C LEU A 5 -8.43 -34.50 10.85
N PRO A 6 -7.81 -35.22 9.91
CA PRO A 6 -6.35 -35.40 9.97
C PRO A 6 -5.70 -34.04 10.12
N MET A 7 -4.90 -33.85 11.16
CA MET A 7 -4.22 -32.58 11.44
C MET A 7 -3.48 -32.02 10.21
N GLY A 8 -3.02 -32.92 9.31
CA GLY A 8 -2.32 -32.53 8.11
C GLY A 8 -3.12 -31.72 7.10
N ILE A 9 -4.45 -31.90 6.99
CA ILE A 9 -5.30 -31.15 6.03
C ILE A 9 -5.49 -29.71 6.50
N SER A 10 -5.87 -29.54 7.77
CA SER A 10 -6.08 -28.20 8.36
C SER A 10 -4.78 -27.39 8.32
N ASP A 11 -3.66 -28.00 8.72
CA ASP A 11 -2.35 -27.36 8.69
C ASP A 11 -1.92 -26.98 7.28
N ARG A 12 -2.19 -27.86 6.30
CA ARG A 12 -1.85 -27.56 4.90
C ARG A 12 -2.61 -26.35 4.38
N LEU A 13 -3.90 -26.25 4.69
CA LEU A 13 -4.71 -25.10 4.28
C LEU A 13 -4.22 -23.80 4.91
N VAL A 14 -3.92 -23.83 6.21
CA VAL A 14 -3.39 -22.67 6.92
C VAL A 14 -2.03 -22.28 6.35
N ARG A 15 -1.13 -23.21 6.13
CA ARG A 15 0.19 -22.96 5.56
C ARG A 15 0.11 -22.43 4.15
N HIS A 16 -0.82 -22.94 3.34
CA HIS A 16 -1.06 -22.44 2.00
C HIS A 16 -1.53 -20.99 2.03
N ARG A 17 -2.49 -20.68 2.89
CA ARG A 17 -2.98 -19.30 3.08
C ARG A 17 -1.88 -18.38 3.60
N LEU A 18 -1.06 -18.85 4.52
CA LEU A 18 0.11 -18.09 5.00
C LEU A 18 1.09 -17.78 3.88
N ALA A 19 1.40 -18.78 3.05
CA ALA A 19 2.32 -18.58 1.92
C ALA A 19 1.78 -17.54 0.94
N ARG A 20 0.50 -17.58 0.63
CA ARG A 20 -0.14 -16.59 -0.24
C ARG A 20 -0.16 -15.21 0.40
N CYS A 21 -0.50 -15.14 1.67
CA CYS A 21 -0.51 -13.88 2.43
C CYS A 21 0.88 -13.25 2.44
N SER A 22 1.91 -14.03 2.73
CA SER A 22 3.30 -13.57 2.74
C SER A 22 3.77 -13.09 1.38
N ALA A 23 3.39 -13.81 0.30
CA ALA A 23 3.73 -13.40 -1.06
C ALA A 23 3.07 -12.07 -1.42
N THR A 24 1.79 -11.92 -1.11
CA THR A 24 1.06 -10.66 -1.37
C THR A 24 1.65 -9.51 -0.56
N LEU A 25 2.00 -9.75 0.70
CA LEU A 25 2.66 -8.74 1.54
C LEU A 25 3.97 -8.25 0.93
N ARG A 26 4.79 -9.15 0.41
CA ARG A 26 6.04 -8.76 -0.24
C ARG A 26 5.79 -7.88 -1.46
N GLU A 27 4.81 -8.24 -2.29
CA GLU A 27 4.44 -7.47 -3.47
C GLU A 27 3.94 -6.07 -3.09
N LEU A 28 3.05 -5.99 -2.10
CA LEU A 28 2.49 -4.71 -1.64
C LEU A 28 3.54 -3.82 -0.99
N ARG A 29 4.45 -4.38 -0.21
CA ARG A 29 5.54 -3.63 0.41
C ARG A 29 6.48 -3.06 -0.63
N GLU A 30 6.78 -3.82 -1.69
CA GLU A 30 7.60 -3.33 -2.79
C GLU A 30 6.87 -2.24 -3.58
N GLU A 31 5.58 -2.42 -3.85
CA GLU A 31 4.76 -1.38 -4.49
C GLU A 31 4.70 -0.11 -3.63
N LEU A 32 4.56 -0.26 -2.31
CA LEU A 32 4.57 0.86 -1.37
C LEU A 32 5.90 1.60 -1.41
N ARG A 33 7.01 0.89 -1.44
CA ARG A 33 8.34 1.49 -1.53
C ARG A 33 8.48 2.34 -2.80
N ILE A 34 8.10 1.76 -3.95
CA ILE A 34 8.18 2.44 -5.26
C ILE A 34 7.25 3.66 -5.27
N SER A 35 6.00 3.48 -4.84
CA SER A 35 5.01 4.56 -4.83
C SER A 35 5.41 5.69 -3.88
N GLY A 36 6.02 5.34 -2.74
CA GLY A 36 6.55 6.31 -1.79
C GLY A 36 7.68 7.16 -2.37
N GLU A 37 8.58 6.54 -3.12
CA GLU A 37 9.65 7.25 -3.83
C GLU A 37 9.10 8.17 -4.91
N GLN A 38 8.11 7.69 -5.67
CA GLN A 38 7.42 8.50 -6.68
C GLN A 38 6.71 9.69 -6.05
N LEU A 39 6.04 9.47 -4.92
CA LEU A 39 5.35 10.54 -4.19
C LEU A 39 6.32 11.63 -3.73
N ALA A 40 7.50 11.26 -3.26
CA ALA A 40 8.53 12.23 -2.87
C ALA A 40 8.95 13.09 -4.06
N VAL A 41 9.18 12.46 -5.24
CA VAL A 41 9.60 13.18 -6.45
C VAL A 41 8.50 14.12 -6.94
N ILE A 42 7.27 13.64 -7.09
CA ILE A 42 6.18 14.50 -7.58
C ILE A 42 5.76 15.54 -6.55
N GLY A 43 5.98 15.28 -5.26
CA GLY A 43 5.79 16.26 -4.20
C GLY A 43 6.74 17.44 -4.34
N ASP A 44 8.00 17.19 -4.68
CA ASP A 44 8.99 18.24 -4.96
C ASP A 44 8.60 19.04 -6.21
N ASP A 45 8.17 18.37 -7.27
CA ASP A 45 7.68 19.02 -8.49
C ASP A 45 6.45 19.89 -8.22
N ALA A 46 5.55 19.41 -7.38
CA ALA A 46 4.34 20.17 -6.99
C ALA A 46 4.71 21.41 -6.16
N ALA A 47 5.69 21.31 -5.27
CA ALA A 47 6.18 22.45 -4.49
C ALA A 47 6.80 23.52 -5.39
N ASP A 48 7.57 23.09 -6.41
CA ASP A 48 8.14 24.01 -7.41
C ASP A 48 7.03 24.69 -8.23
N ALA A 49 6.01 23.93 -8.64
CA ALA A 49 4.87 24.49 -9.39
C ALA A 49 4.08 25.48 -8.54
N GLU A 50 3.90 25.20 -7.25
CA GLU A 50 3.26 26.14 -6.31
C GLU A 50 4.04 27.45 -6.22
N LEU A 51 5.36 27.36 -6.09
CA LEU A 51 6.21 28.55 -6.03
C LEU A 51 6.10 29.38 -7.32
N ARG A 52 6.14 28.71 -8.49
CA ARG A 52 5.97 29.38 -9.78
C ARG A 52 4.61 30.06 -9.89
N ALA A 53 3.55 29.42 -9.39
CA ALA A 53 2.20 29.99 -9.41
C ALA A 53 2.09 31.24 -8.53
N ILE A 54 2.77 31.28 -7.38
CA ILE A 54 2.81 32.43 -6.47
C ILE A 54 3.55 33.59 -7.13
N VAL A 55 4.70 33.31 -7.78
CA VAL A 55 5.55 34.33 -8.37
C VAL A 55 4.97 34.89 -9.69
N SER A 56 4.48 33.98 -10.54
CA SER A 56 4.09 34.35 -11.92
C SER A 56 2.65 34.84 -12.06
N GLU A 57 1.75 34.37 -11.22
CA GLU A 57 0.32 34.73 -11.23
C GLU A 57 -0.36 34.59 -12.61
N THR A 58 0.19 33.75 -13.49
CA THR A 58 -0.36 33.53 -14.83
C THR A 58 -1.36 32.37 -14.82
N PRO A 59 -2.36 32.38 -15.74
CA PRO A 59 -3.30 31.27 -15.86
C PRO A 59 -2.58 29.91 -16.10
N GLY A 60 -1.50 29.91 -16.89
CA GLY A 60 -0.72 28.71 -17.15
C GLY A 60 -0.03 28.16 -15.90
N ALA A 61 0.59 29.03 -15.09
CA ALA A 61 1.23 28.64 -13.84
C ALA A 61 0.20 28.13 -12.83
N GLN A 62 -0.98 28.75 -12.76
CA GLN A 62 -2.06 28.30 -11.89
C GLN A 62 -2.60 26.93 -12.31
N ALA A 63 -2.75 26.70 -13.62
CA ALA A 63 -3.19 25.42 -14.16
C ALA A 63 -2.17 24.30 -13.87
N GLU A 64 -0.89 24.58 -14.05
CA GLU A 64 0.20 23.63 -13.72
C GLU A 64 0.16 23.25 -12.24
N HIS A 65 0.02 24.22 -11.36
CA HIS A 65 -0.06 23.97 -9.92
C HIS A 65 -1.24 23.06 -9.57
N ARG A 66 -2.44 23.32 -10.14
CA ARG A 66 -3.61 22.48 -9.90
C ARG A 66 -3.40 21.05 -10.40
N GLU A 67 -2.79 20.89 -11.57
CA GLU A 67 -2.50 19.58 -12.15
C GLU A 67 -1.53 18.78 -11.27
N GLN A 68 -0.42 19.40 -10.87
CA GLN A 68 0.57 18.77 -10.01
C GLN A 68 0.00 18.41 -8.65
N HIS A 69 -0.81 19.29 -8.08
CA HIS A 69 -1.48 19.01 -6.81
C HIS A 69 -2.43 17.82 -6.91
N GLY A 70 -3.17 17.71 -8.02
CA GLY A 70 -4.04 16.56 -8.30
C GLY A 70 -3.27 15.25 -8.38
N HIS A 71 -2.10 15.25 -9.03
CA HIS A 71 -1.23 14.06 -9.11
C HIS A 71 -0.73 13.64 -7.73
N VAL A 72 -0.30 14.59 -6.89
CA VAL A 72 0.14 14.31 -5.52
C VAL A 72 -0.98 13.67 -4.71
N LEU A 73 -2.19 14.24 -4.76
CA LEU A 73 -3.33 13.69 -4.03
C LEU A 73 -3.68 12.27 -4.47
N ALA A 74 -3.69 12.02 -5.78
CA ALA A 74 -3.99 10.70 -6.32
C ALA A 74 -2.98 9.65 -5.84
N LEU A 75 -1.69 9.98 -5.90
CA LEU A 75 -0.64 9.05 -5.48
C LEU A 75 -0.61 8.90 -3.95
N ALA A 76 -0.85 9.97 -3.19
CA ALA A 76 -0.96 9.89 -1.74
C ALA A 76 -2.10 8.97 -1.30
N ASN A 77 -3.25 9.05 -1.97
CA ASN A 77 -4.37 8.16 -1.72
C ASN A 77 -4.02 6.71 -2.03
N HIS A 78 -3.28 6.47 -3.11
CA HIS A 78 -2.82 5.13 -3.47
C HIS A 78 -1.87 4.57 -2.39
N VAL A 79 -0.93 5.37 -1.91
CA VAL A 79 -0.01 4.99 -0.82
C VAL A 79 -0.80 4.61 0.44
N GLN A 80 -1.79 5.40 0.82
CA GLN A 80 -2.63 5.10 1.98
C GLN A 80 -3.41 3.80 1.79
N HIS A 81 -3.89 3.53 0.59
CA HIS A 81 -4.58 2.28 0.28
C HIS A 81 -3.65 1.08 0.43
N LEU A 82 -2.41 1.18 -0.06
CA LEU A 82 -1.40 0.13 0.10
C LEU A 82 -1.10 -0.12 1.58
N GLU A 83 -0.91 0.94 2.36
CA GLU A 83 -0.65 0.84 3.80
C GLU A 83 -1.80 0.13 4.53
N SER A 84 -3.04 0.47 4.20
CA SER A 84 -4.21 -0.16 4.80
C SER A 84 -4.31 -1.64 4.44
N ARG A 85 -4.04 -2.00 3.19
CA ARG A 85 -4.04 -3.40 2.76
C ARG A 85 -2.94 -4.21 3.43
N ILE A 86 -1.77 -3.62 3.56
CA ILE A 86 -0.65 -4.26 4.28
C ILE A 86 -1.03 -4.53 5.72
N ALA A 87 -1.62 -3.54 6.41
CA ALA A 87 -2.06 -3.71 7.79
C ALA A 87 -3.11 -4.81 7.94
N ASP A 88 -4.07 -4.89 7.02
CA ASP A 88 -5.09 -5.94 7.02
C ASP A 88 -4.47 -7.33 6.83
N LEU A 89 -3.53 -7.46 5.90
CA LEU A 89 -2.85 -8.73 5.64
C LEU A 89 -1.92 -9.14 6.77
N GLU A 90 -1.28 -8.20 7.44
CA GLU A 90 -0.48 -8.50 8.63
C GLU A 90 -1.35 -9.06 9.75
N ARG A 91 -2.55 -8.51 9.96
CA ARG A 91 -3.52 -9.05 10.93
C ARG A 91 -3.99 -10.45 10.53
N GLU A 92 -4.25 -10.68 9.24
CA GLU A 92 -4.61 -12.01 8.73
C GLU A 92 -3.48 -13.00 8.94
N GLN A 93 -2.24 -12.59 8.68
CA GLN A 93 -1.04 -13.40 8.90
C GLN A 93 -0.92 -13.80 10.37
N ASP A 94 -1.14 -12.88 11.30
CA ASP A 94 -1.09 -13.15 12.73
C ASP A 94 -2.14 -14.17 13.15
N LYS A 95 -3.36 -14.06 12.63
CA LYS A 95 -4.43 -15.02 12.90
C LYS A 95 -4.08 -16.42 12.39
N LEU A 96 -3.49 -16.49 11.19
CA LEU A 96 -3.09 -17.79 10.61
C LEU A 96 -1.95 -18.41 11.40
N LEU A 97 -0.98 -17.62 11.85
CA LEU A 97 0.11 -18.09 12.71
C LEU A 97 -0.41 -18.62 14.04
N ASP A 98 -1.37 -17.90 14.66
CA ASP A 98 -2.00 -18.35 15.91
C ASP A 98 -2.70 -19.71 15.72
N ARG A 99 -3.35 -19.93 14.59
CA ARG A 99 -4.00 -21.21 14.29
C ARG A 99 -3.00 -22.36 14.19
N LEU A 100 -1.80 -22.12 13.66
CA LEU A 100 -0.75 -23.13 13.61
C LEU A 100 -0.16 -23.44 14.98
N ASN A 101 -0.17 -22.46 15.89
CA ASN A 101 0.43 -22.58 17.21
C ASN A 101 -0.56 -23.03 18.30
N SER A 102 -1.82 -23.20 17.94
CA SER A 102 -2.87 -23.63 18.91
C SER A 102 -3.10 -25.14 18.96
#